data_2961783d117758b6932044e4fc37cde0
#
_entry.id   2961783d117758b6932044e4fc37cde0
#
_cell.length_a   1.000
_cell.length_b   1.000
_cell.length_c   1.000
_cell.angle_alpha   90.00
_cell.angle_beta   90.00
_cell.angle_gamma   90.00
#
_symmetry.space_group_name_H-M   'P 1'
#
loop_
_entity.id
_entity.type
_entity.pdbx_description
1 polymer ?
#
loop_
_entity_poly.entity_id
_entity_poly.type
_entity_poly.pdbx_seq_one_letter_code
_entity_poly.pdbx_strand_id
1 'polypeptide(L)'
;MNNILFFLTPKAMCAFLYDDYTIRQALEKMESSGYAALPILNKRGEYRGTLTEGDLLWALKNMCYMDMRQAEAHRIMTIAHRKDNVPVHVTTDMQALVERARSQNFIPVIDDKDAFIGIIPRSAIIKYCQEKLFPED
;
A
#
# COMPACT_ATOMS: atom_id res chain seq x y z
N MET A 1 1.43 26.75 -4.24
CA MET A 1 1.34 25.73 -3.20
C MET A 1 0.83 24.42 -3.81
N ASN A 2 1.49 23.32 -3.52
CA ASN A 2 1.15 22.05 -4.14
C ASN A 2 0.19 21.26 -3.24
N ASN A 3 -0.94 20.91 -3.81
CA ASN A 3 -1.87 20.00 -3.18
C ASN A 3 -1.39 18.58 -3.45
N ILE A 4 -1.27 17.75 -2.41
CA ILE A 4 -0.79 16.38 -2.56
C ILE A 4 -1.67 15.54 -3.50
N LEU A 5 -2.92 15.93 -3.70
CA LEU A 5 -3.84 15.21 -4.59
C LEU A 5 -3.40 15.22 -6.05
N PHE A 6 -2.48 16.14 -6.44
CA PHE A 6 -1.87 16.10 -7.77
C PHE A 6 -1.10 14.80 -8.03
N PHE A 7 -0.64 14.14 -6.98
CA PHE A 7 0.21 12.94 -7.09
C PHE A 7 -0.60 11.66 -6.85
N LEU A 8 -1.88 11.80 -6.57
CA LEU A 8 -2.72 10.68 -6.16
C LEU A 8 -3.02 9.74 -7.33
N THR A 9 -2.81 8.44 -7.09
CA THR A 9 -3.45 7.39 -7.87
C THR A 9 -4.75 7.07 -7.14
N PRO A 10 -5.92 7.41 -7.70
CA PRO A 10 -7.18 7.26 -6.98
C PRO A 10 -7.53 5.80 -6.74
N LYS A 11 -8.33 5.55 -5.72
CA LYS A 11 -8.72 4.20 -5.28
C LYS A 11 -9.23 3.33 -6.45
N ALA A 12 -10.01 3.92 -7.36
CA ALA A 12 -10.56 3.18 -8.50
C ALA A 12 -9.47 2.59 -9.41
N MET A 13 -8.27 3.14 -9.36
CA MET A 13 -7.13 2.69 -10.17
C MET A 13 -6.11 1.90 -9.36
N CYS A 14 -6.37 1.66 -8.08
CA CYS A 14 -5.47 0.92 -7.19
C CYS A 14 -5.85 -0.55 -7.15
N ALA A 15 -4.85 -1.42 -7.04
CA ALA A 15 -5.05 -2.78 -6.56
C ALA A 15 -4.98 -2.75 -5.04
N PHE A 16 -5.83 -3.49 -4.37
CA PHE A 16 -5.82 -3.59 -2.91
C PHE A 16 -6.42 -4.92 -2.47
N LEU A 17 -6.21 -5.26 -1.21
CA LEU A 17 -6.72 -6.49 -0.59
C LEU A 17 -7.79 -6.11 0.42
N TYR A 18 -8.76 -7.00 0.63
CA TYR A 18 -9.66 -6.88 1.76
C TYR A 18 -9.09 -7.63 2.97
N ASP A 19 -9.38 -7.13 4.16
CA ASP A 19 -8.84 -7.68 5.40
C ASP A 19 -9.37 -9.08 5.73
N ASP A 20 -10.42 -9.54 5.07
CA ASP A 20 -10.96 -10.90 5.21
C ASP A 20 -10.40 -11.89 4.19
N TYR A 21 -9.44 -11.47 3.35
CA TYR A 21 -8.83 -12.36 2.37
C TYR A 21 -8.02 -13.46 3.04
N THR A 22 -8.01 -14.63 2.41
CA THR A 22 -7.06 -15.69 2.74
C THR A 22 -5.70 -15.37 2.12
N ILE A 23 -4.67 -16.08 2.57
CA ILE A 23 -3.32 -15.97 2.00
C ILE A 23 -3.36 -16.33 0.51
N ARG A 24 -4.14 -17.36 0.12
CA ARG A 24 -4.27 -17.73 -1.28
C ARG A 24 -4.86 -16.60 -2.13
N GLN A 25 -5.93 -15.95 -1.65
CA GLN A 25 -6.53 -14.83 -2.36
C GLN A 25 -5.55 -13.66 -2.52
N ALA A 26 -4.77 -13.40 -1.48
CA ALA A 26 -3.75 -12.35 -1.52
C ALA A 26 -2.66 -12.66 -2.54
N LEU A 27 -2.21 -13.92 -2.60
CA LEU A 27 -1.22 -14.35 -3.60
C LEU A 27 -1.74 -14.14 -5.01
N GLU A 28 -2.98 -14.52 -5.28
CA GLU A 28 -3.60 -14.33 -6.58
C GLU A 28 -3.67 -12.86 -6.96
N LYS A 29 -4.06 -12.00 -6.02
CA LYS A 29 -4.16 -10.57 -6.27
C LYS A 29 -2.79 -9.94 -6.49
N MET A 30 -1.80 -10.35 -5.72
CA MET A 30 -0.42 -9.88 -5.85
C MET A 30 0.12 -10.26 -7.24
N GLU A 31 -0.09 -11.50 -7.66
CA GLU A 31 0.34 -11.98 -8.96
C GLU A 31 -0.34 -11.22 -10.10
N SER A 32 -1.66 -11.09 -10.03
CA SER A 32 -2.42 -10.45 -11.11
C SER A 32 -2.15 -8.96 -11.23
N SER A 33 -1.86 -8.28 -10.13
CA SER A 33 -1.59 -6.84 -10.12
C SER A 33 -0.15 -6.50 -10.50
N GLY A 34 0.78 -7.40 -10.26
CA GLY A 34 2.20 -7.17 -10.52
C GLY A 34 2.91 -6.28 -9.52
N TYR A 35 2.24 -5.86 -8.45
CA TYR A 35 2.86 -5.01 -7.43
C TYR A 35 3.49 -5.84 -6.32
N ALA A 36 4.58 -5.33 -5.75
CA ALA A 36 5.32 -5.99 -4.67
C ALA A 36 4.68 -5.76 -3.30
N ALA A 37 3.77 -4.82 -3.19
CA ALA A 37 3.07 -4.49 -1.95
C ALA A 37 1.70 -3.92 -2.29
N LEU A 38 0.69 -4.28 -1.49
CA LEU A 38 -0.68 -3.82 -1.69
C LEU A 38 -1.27 -3.33 -0.37
N PRO A 39 -2.06 -2.25 -0.40
CA PRO A 39 -2.81 -1.84 0.78
C PRO A 39 -3.92 -2.83 1.10
N ILE A 40 -4.22 -2.94 2.39
CA ILE A 40 -5.32 -3.76 2.91
C ILE A 40 -6.42 -2.81 3.38
N LEU A 41 -7.64 -3.06 2.93
CA LEU A 41 -8.81 -2.28 3.32
C LEU A 41 -9.83 -3.18 4.01
N ASN A 42 -10.64 -2.58 4.89
CA ASN A 42 -11.83 -3.28 5.38
C ASN A 42 -13.01 -3.04 4.43
N LYS A 43 -14.15 -3.65 4.72
CA LYS A 43 -15.35 -3.54 3.88
C LYS A 43 -15.97 -2.14 3.90
N ARG A 44 -15.60 -1.29 4.87
CA ARG A 44 -16.01 0.11 4.92
C ARG A 44 -15.09 1.03 4.12
N GLY A 45 -14.03 0.48 3.52
CA GLY A 45 -13.07 1.25 2.74
C GLY A 45 -11.98 1.92 3.54
N GLU A 46 -11.81 1.55 4.80
CA GLU A 46 -10.75 2.11 5.66
C GLU A 46 -9.44 1.34 5.45
N TYR A 47 -8.33 2.08 5.50
CA TYR A 47 -7.00 1.49 5.39
C TYR A 47 -6.66 0.71 6.66
N ARG A 48 -6.25 -0.55 6.50
CA ARG A 48 -5.94 -1.45 7.61
C ARG A 48 -4.49 -1.85 7.70
N GLY A 49 -3.70 -1.56 6.70
CA GLY A 49 -2.29 -1.91 6.67
C GLY A 49 -1.82 -2.22 5.26
N THR A 50 -0.59 -2.71 5.15
CA THR A 50 0.04 -3.04 3.88
C THR A 50 0.62 -4.45 3.94
N LEU A 51 0.41 -5.22 2.89
CA LEU A 51 0.97 -6.57 2.77
C LEU A 51 1.99 -6.57 1.64
N THR A 52 3.17 -7.12 1.91
CA THR A 52 4.26 -7.22 0.93
C THR A 52 4.43 -8.65 0.44
N GLU A 53 5.12 -8.81 -0.70
CA GLU A 53 5.51 -10.14 -1.18
C GLU A 53 6.32 -10.89 -0.13
N GLY A 54 7.20 -10.20 0.60
CA GLY A 54 7.98 -10.81 1.66
C GLY A 54 7.12 -11.34 2.80
N ASP A 55 6.08 -10.58 3.19
CA ASP A 55 5.14 -11.03 4.21
C ASP A 55 4.48 -12.34 3.80
N LEU A 56 4.05 -12.43 2.53
CA LEU A 56 3.42 -13.63 1.99
C LEU A 56 4.40 -14.80 1.91
N LEU A 57 5.62 -14.54 1.46
CA LEU A 57 6.65 -15.57 1.36
C LEU A 57 6.93 -16.22 2.71
N TRP A 58 7.14 -15.41 3.73
CA TRP A 58 7.44 -15.94 5.07
C TRP A 58 6.23 -16.59 5.72
N ALA A 59 5.02 -16.09 5.44
CA ALA A 59 3.80 -16.74 5.88
C ALA A 59 3.63 -18.13 5.24
N LEU A 60 3.89 -18.25 3.94
CA LEU A 60 3.84 -19.53 3.25
C LEU A 60 4.82 -20.53 3.85
N LYS A 61 6.05 -20.07 4.13
CA LYS A 61 7.07 -20.94 4.69
C LYS A 61 6.75 -21.36 6.12
N ASN A 62 6.37 -20.41 6.98
CA ASN A 62 6.31 -20.62 8.43
C ASN A 62 4.92 -20.98 8.95
N MET A 63 3.86 -20.58 8.26
CA MET A 63 2.48 -20.86 8.67
C MET A 63 1.84 -21.97 7.83
N CYS A 64 2.19 -22.03 6.55
CA CYS A 64 1.51 -22.88 5.58
C CYS A 64 2.36 -24.04 5.07
N TYR A 65 3.63 -24.09 5.45
CA TYR A 65 4.57 -25.14 5.02
C TYR A 65 4.62 -25.31 3.49
N MET A 66 4.47 -24.19 2.77
CA MET A 66 4.43 -24.13 1.29
C MET A 66 3.26 -24.93 0.69
N ASP A 67 2.23 -25.21 1.47
CA ASP A 67 1.02 -25.91 1.02
C ASP A 67 -0.09 -24.92 0.73
N MET A 68 -0.58 -24.90 -0.53
CA MET A 68 -1.62 -23.95 -0.94
C MET A 68 -2.96 -24.22 -0.27
N ARG A 69 -3.22 -25.46 0.18
CA ARG A 69 -4.42 -25.73 0.98
C ARG A 69 -4.37 -25.03 2.32
N GLN A 70 -3.18 -24.94 2.92
CA GLN A 70 -2.99 -24.19 4.15
C GLN A 70 -3.12 -22.68 3.88
N ALA A 71 -2.66 -22.22 2.73
CA ALA A 71 -2.82 -20.80 2.34
C ALA A 71 -4.29 -20.41 2.24
N GLU A 72 -5.16 -21.32 1.82
CA GLU A 72 -6.61 -21.09 1.82
C GLU A 72 -7.21 -21.08 3.22
N ALA A 73 -6.60 -21.79 4.15
CA ALA A 73 -7.12 -21.93 5.51
C ALA A 73 -6.71 -20.76 6.44
N HIS A 74 -5.74 -19.96 6.04
CA HIS A 74 -5.22 -18.86 6.87
C HIS A 74 -5.58 -17.50 6.26
N ARG A 75 -5.96 -16.56 7.13
CA ARG A 75 -6.31 -15.20 6.71
C ARG A 75 -5.10 -14.28 6.78
N ILE A 76 -5.05 -13.28 5.89
CA ILE A 76 -3.91 -12.37 5.82
C ILE A 76 -3.72 -11.56 7.10
N MET A 77 -4.79 -11.25 7.82
CA MET A 77 -4.68 -10.47 9.06
C MET A 77 -4.05 -11.24 10.21
N THR A 78 -3.83 -12.55 10.06
CA THR A 78 -3.08 -13.36 11.05
C THR A 78 -1.58 -13.34 10.79
N ILE A 79 -1.13 -12.81 9.66
CA ILE A 79 0.30 -12.71 9.34
C ILE A 79 0.92 -11.62 10.19
N ALA A 80 2.02 -11.96 10.88
CA ALA A 80 2.82 -10.97 11.56
C ALA A 80 3.65 -10.21 10.50
N HIS A 81 3.21 -9.02 10.15
CA HIS A 81 3.97 -8.18 9.23
C HIS A 81 4.77 -7.14 9.99
N ARG A 82 5.90 -6.75 9.40
CA ARG A 82 6.91 -5.98 10.11
C ARG A 82 6.59 -4.50 10.20
N LYS A 83 5.91 -3.98 9.19
CA LYS A 83 5.76 -2.53 9.06
C LYS A 83 4.65 -2.20 8.07
N ASP A 84 3.67 -1.45 8.53
CA ASP A 84 2.68 -0.86 7.64
C ASP A 84 3.19 0.45 7.08
N ASN A 85 2.72 0.81 5.89
CA ASN A 85 2.91 2.14 5.36
C ASN A 85 2.00 3.09 6.14
N VAL A 86 2.58 4.15 6.68
CA VAL A 86 1.83 5.14 7.46
C VAL A 86 1.04 6.03 6.50
N PRO A 87 -0.28 6.14 6.66
CA PRO A 87 -1.08 6.99 5.79
C PRO A 87 -0.91 8.47 6.10
N VAL A 88 -1.28 9.31 5.15
CA VAL A 88 -1.38 10.75 5.33
C VAL A 88 -2.81 11.20 5.03
N HIS A 89 -3.22 12.31 5.66
CA HIS A 89 -4.49 12.96 5.36
C HIS A 89 -4.36 13.80 4.08
N VAL A 90 -5.49 14.05 3.44
CA VAL A 90 -5.55 14.88 2.22
C VAL A 90 -5.00 16.29 2.46
N THR A 91 -5.00 16.76 3.70
CA THR A 91 -4.51 18.09 4.06
C THR A 91 -3.01 18.13 4.38
N THR A 92 -2.32 17.00 4.27
CA THR A 92 -0.88 16.90 4.54
C THR A 92 -0.10 17.80 3.58
N ASP A 93 0.94 18.47 4.08
CA ASP A 93 1.79 19.31 3.24
C ASP A 93 2.86 18.50 2.52
N MET A 94 3.54 19.14 1.56
CA MET A 94 4.55 18.47 0.75
C MET A 94 5.77 18.02 1.56
N GLN A 95 6.15 18.77 2.59
CA GLN A 95 7.30 18.40 3.40
C GLN A 95 7.06 17.07 4.12
N ALA A 96 5.89 16.91 4.71
CA ALA A 96 5.54 15.67 5.39
C ALA A 96 5.42 14.51 4.40
N LEU A 97 4.91 14.77 3.20
CA LEU A 97 4.80 13.76 2.14
C LEU A 97 6.18 13.27 1.70
N VAL A 98 7.10 14.19 1.46
CA VAL A 98 8.48 13.85 1.08
C VAL A 98 9.15 13.03 2.19
N GLU A 99 8.92 13.39 3.44
CA GLU A 99 9.48 12.64 4.57
C GLU A 99 8.98 11.19 4.59
N ARG A 100 7.71 10.96 4.32
CA ARG A 100 7.16 9.60 4.21
C ARG A 100 7.83 8.81 3.08
N ALA A 101 8.10 9.45 1.95
CA ALA A 101 8.70 8.80 0.79
C ALA A 101 10.10 8.25 1.05
N ARG A 102 10.78 8.74 2.08
CA ARG A 102 12.11 8.24 2.45
C ARG A 102 12.09 6.77 2.83
N SER A 103 11.02 6.30 3.45
CA SER A 103 10.95 4.95 3.99
C SER A 103 9.79 4.12 3.44
N GLN A 104 8.88 4.72 2.69
CA GLN A 104 7.71 4.03 2.16
C GLN A 104 7.71 4.04 0.64
N ASN A 105 7.44 2.89 0.04
CA ASN A 105 7.39 2.76 -1.41
C ASN A 105 6.13 3.38 -2.00
N PHE A 106 5.07 3.50 -1.22
CA PHE A 106 3.90 4.29 -1.54
C PHE A 106 3.31 4.85 -0.24
N ILE A 107 2.52 5.90 -0.38
CA ILE A 107 1.89 6.55 0.76
C ILE A 107 0.38 6.43 0.62
N PRO A 108 -0.31 5.69 1.51
CA PRO A 108 -1.76 5.66 1.52
C PRO A 108 -2.32 7.03 1.89
N VAL A 109 -3.40 7.44 1.23
CA VAL A 109 -4.06 8.72 1.51
C VAL A 109 -5.46 8.46 2.02
N ILE A 110 -5.80 9.09 3.13
CA ILE A 110 -7.11 8.97 3.76
C ILE A 110 -7.77 10.34 3.88
N ASP A 111 -9.09 10.35 3.88
CA ASP A 111 -9.86 11.57 4.05
C ASP A 111 -10.18 11.82 5.53
N ASP A 112 -10.99 12.82 5.82
CA ASP A 112 -11.36 13.23 7.16
C ASP A 112 -12.25 12.20 7.89
N LYS A 113 -12.75 11.20 7.18
CA LYS A 113 -13.53 10.09 7.74
C LYS A 113 -12.73 8.78 7.77
N ASP A 114 -11.40 8.89 7.63
CA ASP A 114 -10.49 7.76 7.58
C ASP A 114 -10.73 6.80 6.40
N ALA A 115 -11.45 7.24 5.38
CA ALA A 115 -11.63 6.44 4.18
C ALA A 115 -10.39 6.51 3.29
N PHE A 116 -9.97 5.36 2.79
CA PHE A 116 -8.86 5.25 1.84
C PHE A 116 -9.31 5.81 0.49
N ILE A 117 -8.62 6.82 -0.02
CA ILE A 117 -8.96 7.45 -1.29
C ILE A 117 -7.97 7.14 -2.40
N GLY A 118 -6.84 6.55 -2.07
CA GLY A 118 -5.83 6.17 -3.04
C GLY A 118 -4.44 6.15 -2.44
N ILE A 119 -3.44 6.08 -3.32
CA ILE A 119 -2.03 6.08 -2.92
C ILE A 119 -1.28 7.15 -3.66
N ILE A 120 -0.15 7.56 -3.09
CA ILE A 120 0.85 8.36 -3.80
C ILE A 120 2.09 7.50 -3.92
N PRO A 121 2.46 7.07 -5.14
CA PRO A 121 3.67 6.28 -5.32
C PRO A 121 4.90 7.11 -5.02
N ARG A 122 5.92 6.49 -4.45
CA ARG A 122 7.21 7.16 -4.20
C ARG A 122 7.76 7.78 -5.49
N SER A 123 7.59 7.08 -6.62
CA SER A 123 8.09 7.57 -7.91
C SER A 123 7.50 8.93 -8.30
N ALA A 124 6.24 9.19 -7.94
CA ALA A 124 5.60 10.48 -8.24
C ALA A 124 6.26 11.62 -7.44
N ILE A 125 6.63 11.33 -6.19
CA ILE A 125 7.31 12.32 -5.33
C ILE A 125 8.73 12.55 -5.79
N ILE A 126 9.44 11.50 -6.16
CA ILE A 126 10.81 11.61 -6.69
C ILE A 126 10.81 12.44 -7.97
N LYS A 127 9.86 12.19 -8.87
CA LYS A 127 9.71 12.96 -10.10
C LYS A 127 9.49 14.45 -9.81
N TYR A 128 8.63 14.76 -8.86
CA TYR A 128 8.39 16.14 -8.43
C TYR A 128 9.68 16.79 -7.92
N CYS A 129 10.40 16.11 -7.04
CA CYS A 129 11.67 16.63 -6.51
C CYS A 129 12.70 16.81 -7.61
N GLN A 130 12.77 15.88 -8.54
CA GLN A 130 13.69 15.96 -9.67
C GLN A 130 13.39 17.19 -10.53
N GLU A 131 12.13 17.45 -10.83
CA GLU A 131 11.72 18.60 -11.63
C GLU A 131 12.03 19.93 -10.93
N LYS A 132 11.94 19.95 -9.59
CA LYS A 132 12.25 21.14 -8.81
C LYS A 132 13.76 21.40 -8.68
N LEU A 133 14.54 20.32 -8.53
CA LEU A 133 16.00 20.42 -8.36
C LEU A 133 16.74 20.58 -9.70
N PHE A 134 16.22 19.98 -10.75
CA PHE A 134 16.85 19.92 -12.06
C PHE A 134 15.84 20.29 -13.15
N PRO A 135 15.38 21.55 -13.15
CA PRO A 135 14.37 21.97 -14.13
C PRO A 135 14.95 21.93 -15.55
N GLU A 136 14.11 21.51 -16.50
CA GLU A 136 14.48 21.57 -17.91
C GLU A 136 14.38 23.01 -18.42
N ASP A 137 15.25 23.36 -19.33
CA ASP A 137 15.30 24.70 -19.98
C ASP A 137 14.16 24.87 -20.99
#